data_d4f107393de7cfde0b69b4bb2ad4790d
#
_entry.id   d4f107393de7cfde0b69b4bb2ad4790d
#
_cell.length_a   1.000
_cell.length_b   1.000
_cell.length_c   1.000
_cell.angle_alpha   90.00
_cell.angle_beta   90.00
_cell.angle_gamma   90.00
#
_symmetry.space_group_name_H-M   'P 1'
#
loop_
_entity.id
_entity.type
_entity.pdbx_description
1 polymer ?
#
loop_
_entity_poly.entity_id
_entity_poly.type
_entity_poly.pdbx_seq_one_letter_code
_entity_poly.pdbx_strand_id
1 'polypeptide(L)'
;MKYIFILSLLNLNLFAQKVFLTKYSNQADVKVFVVTCENQADLKVFKVQYENLATKNDGLWFFVRYLNLANKKIFFVEYENQADLKIFFVKYQNQSGWRNKSKQHLLY
;
A
#
# COMPACT_ATOMS: atom_id res chain seq x y z
N MET A 1 0.68 31.22 13.91
CA MET A 1 1.90 30.42 14.01
C MET A 1 1.64 29.03 14.58
N LYS A 2 0.84 28.90 15.62
CA LYS A 2 0.49 27.58 16.16
C LYS A 2 -0.21 26.67 15.16
N TYR A 3 -0.92 27.24 14.22
CA TYR A 3 -1.70 26.51 13.22
C TYR A 3 -0.84 25.80 12.17
N ILE A 4 0.38 26.29 11.94
CA ILE A 4 1.30 25.69 10.96
C ILE A 4 1.76 24.31 11.41
N PHE A 5 1.99 24.13 12.71
CA PHE A 5 2.37 22.82 13.26
C PHE A 5 1.28 21.77 13.08
N ILE A 6 0.02 22.18 13.29
CA ILE A 6 -1.12 21.26 13.14
C ILE A 6 -1.25 20.81 11.70
N LEU A 7 -1.08 21.71 10.74
CA LEU A 7 -1.12 21.38 9.31
C LEU A 7 -0.02 20.42 8.91
N SER A 8 1.19 20.61 9.44
CA SER A 8 2.31 19.70 9.17
C SER A 8 2.04 18.28 9.67
N LEU A 9 1.46 18.15 10.86
CA LEU A 9 1.11 16.85 11.42
C LEU A 9 0.05 16.14 10.61
N LEU A 10 -0.95 16.85 10.12
CA LEU A 10 -1.99 16.29 9.27
C LEU A 10 -1.40 15.77 7.94
N ASN A 11 -0.44 16.50 7.37
CA ASN A 11 0.20 16.10 6.11
C ASN A 11 0.98 14.80 6.24
N LEU A 12 1.55 14.49 7.41
CA LEU A 12 2.32 13.26 7.63
C LEU A 12 1.47 12.00 7.47
N ASN A 13 0.15 12.09 7.70
CA ASN A 13 -0.74 10.95 7.61
C ASN A 13 -1.22 10.65 6.19
N LEU A 14 -1.01 11.56 5.23
CA LEU A 14 -1.51 11.42 3.86
C LEU A 14 -0.85 10.27 3.09
N PHE A 15 0.37 9.90 3.46
CA PHE A 15 1.15 8.89 2.74
C PHE A 15 1.32 7.59 3.51
N ALA A 16 0.72 7.49 4.69
CA ALA A 16 0.79 6.26 5.47
C ALA A 16 0.14 5.11 4.72
N GLN A 17 0.72 3.91 4.86
CA GLN A 17 0.28 2.72 4.14
C GLN A 17 -0.22 1.66 5.12
N LYS A 18 -1.28 2.00 5.87
CA LYS A 18 -2.02 1.04 6.67
C LYS A 18 -3.10 0.42 5.79
N VAL A 19 -2.98 -0.87 5.54
CA VAL A 19 -3.73 -1.58 4.51
C VAL A 19 -4.71 -2.55 5.15
N PHE A 20 -5.98 -2.48 4.73
CA PHE A 20 -7.00 -3.44 5.12
C PHE A 20 -7.35 -4.33 3.94
N LEU A 21 -7.33 -5.65 4.17
CA LEU A 21 -7.72 -6.62 3.16
C LEU A 21 -9.23 -6.84 3.21
N THR A 22 -9.95 -6.36 2.19
CA THR A 22 -11.41 -6.52 2.12
C THR A 22 -11.76 -7.93 1.63
N LYS A 23 -12.99 -8.37 1.96
CA LYS A 23 -13.52 -9.64 1.49
C LYS A 23 -14.17 -9.54 0.12
N TYR A 24 -14.54 -8.34 -0.30
CA TYR A 24 -15.31 -8.11 -1.52
C TYR A 24 -14.62 -7.08 -2.41
N SER A 25 -14.54 -7.39 -3.70
CA SER A 25 -13.83 -6.53 -4.67
C SER A 25 -14.45 -5.14 -4.79
N ASN A 26 -15.78 -5.03 -4.65
CA ASN A 26 -16.48 -3.74 -4.75
C ASN A 26 -16.21 -2.78 -3.60
N GLN A 27 -15.58 -3.26 -2.52
CA GLN A 27 -15.22 -2.43 -1.38
C GLN A 27 -13.78 -1.95 -1.41
N ALA A 28 -13.00 -2.42 -2.38
CA ALA A 28 -11.57 -2.11 -2.45
C ALA A 28 -11.32 -0.75 -3.10
N ASP A 29 -10.33 -0.04 -2.59
CA ASP A 29 -9.76 1.12 -3.27
C ASP A 29 -8.88 0.68 -4.43
N VAL A 30 -8.17 -0.45 -4.25
CA VAL A 30 -7.23 -0.99 -5.23
C VAL A 30 -7.39 -2.50 -5.29
N LYS A 31 -7.54 -3.04 -6.49
CA LYS A 31 -7.51 -4.48 -6.75
C LYS A 31 -6.08 -4.89 -7.05
N VAL A 32 -5.59 -5.89 -6.35
CA VAL A 32 -4.18 -6.25 -6.33
C VAL A 32 -3.99 -7.69 -6.79
N PHE A 33 -3.05 -7.91 -7.71
CA PHE A 33 -2.61 -9.25 -8.09
C PHE A 33 -1.18 -9.47 -7.61
N VAL A 34 -0.95 -10.59 -6.93
CA VAL A 34 0.38 -10.97 -6.44
C VAL A 34 1.09 -11.77 -7.52
N VAL A 35 2.16 -11.21 -8.07
CA VAL A 35 2.96 -11.87 -9.10
C VAL A 35 4.01 -12.79 -8.47
N THR A 36 4.44 -13.80 -9.23
CA THR A 36 5.44 -14.76 -8.78
C THR A 36 6.87 -14.36 -9.13
N CYS A 37 7.02 -13.41 -10.05
CA CYS A 37 8.33 -12.92 -10.49
C CYS A 37 8.43 -11.42 -10.25
N GLU A 38 9.54 -11.00 -9.65
CA GLU A 38 9.78 -9.61 -9.29
C GLU A 38 9.66 -8.65 -10.47
N ASN A 39 10.16 -9.06 -11.63
CA ASN A 39 10.18 -8.20 -12.83
C ASN A 39 8.79 -7.97 -13.43
N GLN A 40 7.76 -8.64 -12.94
CA GLN A 40 6.38 -8.45 -13.39
C GLN A 40 5.61 -7.49 -12.49
N ALA A 41 6.19 -7.08 -11.36
CA ALA A 41 5.50 -6.25 -10.38
C ALA A 41 5.54 -4.77 -10.75
N ASP A 42 4.46 -4.06 -10.40
CA ASP A 42 4.45 -2.60 -10.38
C ASP A 42 5.12 -2.07 -9.11
N LEU A 43 4.90 -2.77 -7.99
CA LEU A 43 5.39 -2.40 -6.68
C LEU A 43 5.93 -3.63 -5.96
N LYS A 44 7.11 -3.49 -5.39
CA LYS A 44 7.69 -4.50 -4.48
C LYS A 44 7.31 -4.14 -3.06
N VAL A 45 6.62 -5.04 -2.38
CA VAL A 45 6.01 -4.80 -1.07
C VAL A 45 6.74 -5.59 0.00
N PHE A 46 7.07 -4.92 1.10
CA PHE A 46 7.53 -5.56 2.32
C PHE A 46 6.49 -5.34 3.42
N LYS A 47 6.05 -6.41 4.07
CA LYS A 47 5.10 -6.34 5.18
C LYS A 47 5.86 -5.95 6.44
N VAL A 48 5.60 -4.74 6.95
CA VAL A 48 6.22 -4.28 8.19
C VAL A 48 5.41 -4.75 9.40
N GLN A 49 6.09 -4.95 10.53
CA GLN A 49 5.48 -5.41 11.77
C GLN A 49 4.91 -4.28 12.63
N TYR A 50 5.33 -3.04 12.36
CA TYR A 50 4.93 -1.87 13.15
C TYR A 50 4.44 -0.79 12.21
N GLU A 51 3.31 -0.14 12.60
CA GLU A 51 2.69 0.86 11.74
C GLU A 51 3.56 2.10 11.51
N ASN A 52 4.45 2.43 12.46
CA ASN A 52 5.33 3.58 12.32
C ASN A 52 6.38 3.43 11.22
N LEU A 53 6.52 2.22 10.66
CA LEU A 53 7.39 1.98 9.50
C LEU A 53 6.67 2.19 8.18
N ALA A 54 5.35 2.24 8.18
CA ALA A 54 4.53 2.37 6.97
C ALA A 54 4.05 3.81 6.80
N THR A 55 4.98 4.77 6.75
CA THR A 55 4.67 6.20 6.72
C THR A 55 4.77 6.83 5.34
N LYS A 56 5.27 6.08 4.34
CA LYS A 56 5.50 6.57 2.99
C LYS A 56 4.89 5.63 1.96
N ASN A 57 4.62 6.14 0.76
CA ASN A 57 4.17 5.34 -0.37
C ASN A 57 5.38 4.74 -1.10
N ASP A 58 6.06 3.80 -0.46
CA ASP A 58 7.30 3.20 -0.95
C ASP A 58 7.33 1.66 -0.83
N GLY A 59 6.16 1.04 -0.67
CA GLY A 59 6.05 -0.41 -0.61
C GLY A 59 6.14 -1.01 0.80
N LEU A 60 6.25 -0.20 1.82
CA LEU A 60 6.21 -0.68 3.21
C LEU A 60 4.77 -0.64 3.68
N TRP A 61 4.15 -1.83 3.77
CA TRP A 61 2.75 -1.96 4.13
C TRP A 61 2.58 -2.55 5.51
N PHE A 62 1.70 -1.91 6.30
CA PHE A 62 1.25 -2.44 7.57
C PHE A 62 -0.20 -2.90 7.44
N PHE A 63 -0.45 -4.19 7.60
CA PHE A 63 -1.80 -4.75 7.50
C PHE A 63 -2.55 -4.56 8.81
N VAL A 64 -3.72 -3.91 8.74
CA VAL A 64 -4.58 -3.68 9.89
C VAL A 64 -5.73 -4.66 9.91
N ARG A 65 -6.26 -4.95 11.11
CA ARG A 65 -7.35 -5.91 11.29
C ARG A 65 -8.73 -5.28 11.09
N TYR A 66 -8.83 -3.97 11.25
CA TYR A 66 -10.11 -3.28 11.25
C TYR A 66 -10.11 -2.20 10.18
N LEU A 67 -11.24 -2.11 9.48
CA LEU A 67 -11.43 -1.19 8.37
C LEU A 67 -11.17 0.27 8.77
N ASN A 68 -11.64 0.67 9.96
CA ASN A 68 -11.51 2.05 10.42
C ASN A 68 -10.07 2.50 10.69
N LEU A 69 -9.13 1.57 10.72
CA LEU A 69 -7.71 1.87 10.93
C LEU A 69 -6.94 2.02 9.62
N ALA A 70 -7.56 1.71 8.49
CA ALA A 70 -6.87 1.63 7.21
C ALA A 70 -6.77 2.97 6.50
N ASN A 71 -5.67 3.18 5.80
CA ASN A 71 -5.52 4.24 4.80
C ASN A 71 -6.00 3.76 3.43
N LYS A 72 -5.79 2.47 3.13
CA LYS A 72 -6.19 1.87 1.86
C LYS A 72 -6.85 0.51 2.09
N LYS A 73 -7.90 0.25 1.34
CA LYS A 73 -8.59 -1.04 1.29
C LYS A 73 -8.18 -1.73 0.00
N ILE A 74 -7.64 -2.95 0.12
CA ILE A 74 -7.24 -3.74 -1.04
C ILE A 74 -8.04 -5.03 -1.11
N PHE A 75 -8.15 -5.58 -2.32
CA PHE A 75 -8.71 -6.89 -2.58
C PHE A 75 -7.75 -7.65 -3.48
N PHE A 76 -7.35 -8.87 -3.07
CA PHE A 76 -6.52 -9.73 -3.89
C PHE A 76 -7.37 -10.42 -4.95
N VAL A 77 -7.07 -10.17 -6.22
CA VAL A 77 -7.75 -10.82 -7.35
C VAL A 77 -7.02 -12.10 -7.74
N GLU A 78 -7.78 -13.05 -8.32
CA GLU A 78 -7.21 -14.34 -8.77
C GLU A 78 -6.48 -14.22 -10.10
N TYR A 79 -6.89 -13.29 -10.97
CA TYR A 79 -6.36 -13.18 -12.32
C TYR A 79 -5.75 -11.81 -12.54
N GLU A 80 -4.61 -11.81 -13.23
CA GLU A 80 -3.82 -10.61 -13.47
C GLU A 80 -4.63 -9.51 -14.18
N ASN A 81 -5.48 -9.89 -15.13
CA ASN A 81 -6.28 -8.92 -15.91
C ASN A 81 -7.36 -8.21 -15.10
N GLN A 82 -7.61 -8.66 -13.86
CA GLN A 82 -8.57 -8.01 -12.96
C GLN A 82 -7.92 -6.96 -12.06
N ALA A 83 -6.60 -6.88 -12.06
CA ALA A 83 -5.86 -6.06 -11.11
C ALA A 83 -5.68 -4.62 -11.60
N ASP A 84 -5.75 -3.69 -10.64
CA ASP A 84 -5.28 -2.32 -10.83
C ASP A 84 -3.78 -2.22 -10.62
N LEU A 85 -3.25 -3.07 -9.73
CA LEU A 85 -1.87 -3.03 -9.28
C LEU A 85 -1.31 -4.44 -9.14
N LYS A 86 -0.11 -4.67 -9.68
CA LYS A 86 0.60 -5.94 -9.51
C LYS A 86 1.72 -5.76 -8.49
N ILE A 87 1.76 -6.63 -7.49
CA ILE A 87 2.77 -6.56 -6.44
C ILE A 87 3.58 -7.84 -6.34
N PHE A 88 4.80 -7.70 -5.83
CA PHE A 88 5.65 -8.82 -5.46
C PHE A 88 6.10 -8.61 -4.02
N PHE A 89 5.88 -9.63 -3.16
CA PHE A 89 6.31 -9.56 -1.77
C PHE A 89 7.79 -9.87 -1.67
N VAL A 90 8.57 -8.95 -1.11
CA VAL A 90 10.00 -9.11 -0.90
C VAL A 90 10.30 -9.55 0.52
N LYS A 91 11.46 -10.17 0.72
CA LYS A 91 11.87 -10.73 2.02
C LYS A 91 12.51 -9.69 2.95
N TYR A 92 13.07 -8.63 2.38
CA TYR A 92 13.82 -7.63 3.14
C TYR A 92 13.30 -6.24 2.85
N GLN A 93 13.28 -5.40 3.88
CA GLN A 93 12.73 -4.05 3.80
C GLN A 93 13.40 -3.20 2.72
N ASN A 94 14.73 -3.32 2.57
CA ASN A 94 15.50 -2.54 1.60
C ASN A 94 15.24 -2.93 0.15
N GLN A 95 14.49 -4.00 -0.08
CA GLN A 95 14.12 -4.43 -1.44
C GLN A 95 12.79 -3.86 -1.90
N SER A 96 12.03 -3.20 -1.02
CA SER A 96 10.73 -2.63 -1.35
C SER A 96 10.89 -1.40 -2.25
N GLY A 97 9.83 -1.10 -2.99
CA GLY A 97 9.79 0.12 -3.79
C GLY A 97 9.04 -0.05 -5.10
N TRP A 98 8.76 1.08 -5.73
CA TRP A 98 8.05 1.15 -7.00
C TRP A 98 8.96 0.75 -8.16
N ARG A 99 8.46 -0.14 -9.01
CA ARG A 99 9.06 -0.44 -10.31
C ARG A 99 8.36 0.35 -11.41
N ASN A 100 7.04 0.48 -11.31
CA ASN A 100 6.23 1.26 -12.25
C ASN A 100 5.63 2.47 -11.54
N LYS A 101 6.33 3.58 -11.58
CA LYS A 101 5.91 4.80 -10.87
C LYS A 101 4.63 5.42 -11.43
N SER A 102 4.22 5.06 -12.64
CA SER A 102 2.95 5.53 -13.21
C SER A 102 1.74 5.04 -12.43
N LYS A 103 1.90 3.99 -11.63
CA LYS A 103 0.84 3.42 -10.77
C LYS A 103 0.84 3.96 -9.35
N GLN A 104 1.83 4.79 -9.00
CA GLN A 104 2.01 5.27 -7.62
C GLN A 104 0.81 6.02 -7.08
N HIS A 105 0.07 6.70 -7.94
CA HIS A 105 -1.12 7.47 -7.56
C HIS A 105 -2.24 6.59 -6.96
N LEU A 106 -2.24 5.29 -7.25
CA LEU A 106 -3.27 4.40 -6.74
C LEU A 106 -3.24 4.25 -5.21
N LEU A 107 -2.10 4.55 -4.60
CA LEU A 107 -1.89 4.38 -3.16
C LEU A 107 -1.70 5.71 -2.41
N TYR A 108 -2.02 6.79 -3.03
CA TYR A 108 -2.07 8.09 -2.34
C TYR A 108 -3.41 8.33 -1.68
#